data_9bd597412ec19ee930aaadada2175db3
#
_entry.id   9bd597412ec19ee930aaadada2175db3
#
_cell.length_a   1.000
_cell.length_b   1.000
_cell.length_c   1.000
_cell.angle_alpha   90.00
_cell.angle_beta   90.00
_cell.angle_gamma   90.00
#
_symmetry.space_group_name_H-M   'P 1'
#
loop_
_entity.id
_entity.type
_entity.pdbx_description
1 polymer ?
#
loop_
_entity_poly.entity_id
_entity_poly.type
_entity_poly.pdbx_seq_one_letter_code
_entity_poly.pdbx_strand_id
1 'polypeptide(L)'
;MKFRFLLWALGLLMARASRKNPAFEQQLAGKDLTFQLQTADSRVARHFTVKNQRVTSRSGTVAEPAFAIVFKDAGYGFATLQAKNKQLAFMQGIQDKHIQITGNTGLVMWFQGLMKYLMPRKKKV
;
A
#
# COMPACT_ATOMS: atom_id res chain seq x y z
N MET A 1 -13.25 12.39 3.20
CA MET A 1 -12.99 10.99 3.02
C MET A 1 -11.68 10.58 3.60
N LYS A 2 -11.76 9.88 4.69
CA LYS A 2 -10.56 9.51 5.41
C LYS A 2 -9.66 8.56 4.63
N PHE A 3 -10.27 7.56 3.99
CA PHE A 3 -9.45 6.57 3.28
C PHE A 3 -8.75 7.19 2.08
N ARG A 4 -9.44 8.06 1.37
CA ARG A 4 -8.86 8.72 0.22
C ARG A 4 -7.68 9.59 0.66
N PHE A 5 -7.86 10.31 1.75
CA PHE A 5 -6.80 11.12 2.31
C PHE A 5 -5.62 10.25 2.76
N LEU A 6 -5.94 9.12 3.39
CA LEU A 6 -4.90 8.21 3.87
C LEU A 6 -4.06 7.66 2.71
N LEU A 7 -4.71 7.30 1.61
CA LEU A 7 -3.97 6.80 0.46
C LEU A 7 -3.09 7.88 -0.16
N TRP A 8 -3.58 9.11 -0.17
CA TRP A 8 -2.79 10.23 -0.66
C TRP A 8 -1.57 10.42 0.23
N ALA A 9 -1.79 10.41 1.55
CA ALA A 9 -0.70 10.58 2.50
C ALA A 9 0.31 9.43 2.40
N LEU A 10 -0.20 8.22 2.18
CA LEU A 10 0.66 7.06 2.01
C LEU A 10 1.57 7.25 0.80
N GLY A 11 1.03 7.79 -0.29
CA GLY A 11 1.83 8.07 -1.46
C GLY A 11 2.95 9.06 -1.18
N LEU A 12 2.63 10.10 -0.43
CA LEU A 12 3.65 11.09 -0.05
C LEU A 12 4.71 10.47 0.84
N LEU A 13 4.29 9.64 1.79
CA LEU A 13 5.24 9.00 2.70
C LEU A 13 6.17 8.07 1.94
N MET A 14 5.62 7.31 1.01
CA MET A 14 6.43 6.38 0.23
C MET A 14 7.39 7.15 -0.68
N ALA A 15 6.92 8.22 -1.30
CA ALA A 15 7.77 9.02 -2.16
C ALA A 15 8.93 9.62 -1.37
N ARG A 16 8.63 10.11 -0.18
CA ARG A 16 9.64 10.71 0.66
C ARG A 16 10.62 9.66 1.15
N ALA A 17 10.11 8.52 1.60
CA ALA A 17 10.96 7.46 2.11
C ALA A 17 11.88 6.93 1.00
N SER A 18 11.42 6.91 -0.22
CA SER A 18 12.24 6.42 -1.32
C SER A 18 13.45 7.33 -1.57
N ARG A 19 13.39 8.56 -1.10
CA ARG A 19 14.52 9.48 -1.26
C ARG A 19 15.33 9.64 -0.01
N LYS A 20 14.73 9.44 1.15
CA LYS A 20 15.41 9.76 2.41
C LYS A 20 15.75 8.58 3.30
N ASN A 21 15.13 7.46 3.08
CA ASN A 21 15.36 6.29 3.91
C ASN A 21 16.10 5.23 3.11
N PRO A 22 17.41 5.04 3.35
CA PRO A 22 18.16 4.07 2.55
C PRO A 22 17.64 2.65 2.64
N ALA A 23 17.11 2.26 3.80
CA ALA A 23 16.56 0.92 3.94
C ALA A 23 15.33 0.74 3.08
N PHE A 24 14.48 1.74 3.03
CA PHE A 24 13.28 1.71 2.19
C PHE A 24 13.69 1.69 0.71
N GLU A 25 14.62 2.55 0.35
CA GLU A 25 15.09 2.63 -1.02
C GLU A 25 15.64 1.29 -1.50
N GLN A 26 16.33 0.60 -0.62
CA GLN A 26 16.90 -0.68 -0.96
C GLN A 26 15.83 -1.73 -1.26
N GLN A 27 14.69 -1.63 -0.59
CA GLN A 27 13.59 -2.54 -0.85
C GLN A 27 12.98 -2.31 -2.23
N LEU A 28 13.24 -1.16 -2.82
CA LEU A 28 12.72 -0.85 -4.14
C LEU A 28 13.67 -1.22 -5.25
N ALA A 29 14.88 -1.63 -4.90
CA ALA A 29 15.88 -1.96 -5.91
C ALA A 29 15.38 -3.10 -6.80
N GLY A 30 15.54 -2.94 -8.10
CA GLY A 30 15.11 -3.96 -9.04
C GLY A 30 13.62 -4.04 -9.28
N LYS A 31 12.84 -3.17 -8.63
CA LYS A 31 11.40 -3.16 -8.83
C LYS A 31 11.01 -2.08 -9.83
N ASP A 32 10.20 -2.46 -10.78
CA ASP A 32 9.70 -1.52 -11.78
C ASP A 32 8.28 -1.95 -12.05
N LEU A 33 7.35 -1.40 -11.30
CA LEU A 33 5.97 -1.87 -11.35
C LEU A 33 4.99 -0.81 -10.87
N THR A 34 3.73 -1.04 -11.14
CA THR A 34 2.64 -0.21 -10.63
C THR A 34 1.70 -1.12 -9.87
N PHE A 35 1.30 -0.70 -8.68
CA PHE A 35 0.31 -1.44 -7.93
C PHE A 35 -0.80 -0.49 -7.50
N GLN A 36 -1.90 -1.06 -7.05
CA GLN A 36 -3.11 -0.30 -6.83
C GLN A 36 -3.80 -0.69 -5.55
N LEU A 37 -4.35 0.30 -4.86
CA LEU A 37 -5.17 0.08 -3.68
C LEU A 37 -6.51 0.70 -3.95
N GLN A 38 -7.59 -0.03 -3.70
CA GLN A 38 -8.92 0.49 -4.01
C GLN A 38 -10.01 -0.14 -3.18
N THR A 39 -11.18 0.45 -3.22
CA THR A 39 -12.37 -0.15 -2.62
C THR A 39 -13.08 -1.00 -3.69
N ALA A 40 -13.94 -1.91 -3.23
CA ALA A 40 -14.63 -2.81 -4.14
C ALA A 40 -15.49 -2.08 -5.15
N ASP A 41 -16.04 -0.93 -4.77
CA ASP A 41 -16.87 -0.15 -5.70
C ASP A 41 -16.05 0.82 -6.53
N SER A 42 -14.74 0.81 -6.37
CA SER A 42 -13.81 1.66 -7.10
C SER A 42 -14.00 3.16 -6.87
N ARG A 43 -14.78 3.54 -5.89
CA ARG A 43 -14.96 4.95 -5.60
C ARG A 43 -13.70 5.59 -5.06
N VAL A 44 -12.90 4.80 -4.35
CA VAL A 44 -11.61 5.26 -3.87
C VAL A 44 -10.59 4.35 -4.49
N ALA A 45 -9.65 4.90 -5.23
CA ALA A 45 -8.62 4.12 -5.88
C ALA A 45 -7.40 4.99 -6.07
N ARG A 46 -6.23 4.40 -5.90
CA ARG A 46 -4.99 5.11 -6.14
C ARG A 46 -3.94 4.11 -6.55
N HIS A 47 -3.15 4.47 -7.54
CA HIS A 47 -2.08 3.57 -7.97
C HIS A 47 -0.74 4.20 -7.65
N PHE A 48 0.23 3.33 -7.41
CA PHE A 48 1.57 3.72 -6.99
C PHE A 48 2.56 3.11 -7.97
N THR A 49 3.45 3.91 -8.48
CA THR A 49 4.45 3.43 -9.44
C THR A 49 5.82 3.47 -8.80
N VAL A 50 6.53 2.34 -8.91
CA VAL A 50 7.89 2.23 -8.41
C VAL A 50 8.79 2.13 -9.62
N LYS A 51 9.73 3.05 -9.73
CA LYS A 51 10.65 3.07 -10.84
C LYS A 51 11.93 3.76 -10.41
N ASN A 52 13.07 3.17 -10.75
CA ASN A 52 14.36 3.75 -10.37
C ASN A 52 14.47 4.02 -8.89
N GLN A 53 13.92 3.14 -8.09
CA GLN A 53 13.93 3.24 -6.63
C GLN A 53 13.23 4.50 -6.12
N ARG A 54 12.24 4.98 -6.88
CA ARG A 54 11.42 6.10 -6.46
C ARG A 54 9.96 5.72 -6.58
N VAL A 55 9.14 6.30 -5.73
CA VAL A 55 7.71 6.02 -5.72
C VAL A 55 6.95 7.27 -6.10
N THR A 56 6.00 7.13 -7.01
CA THR A 56 5.06 8.19 -7.31
C THR A 56 3.67 7.64 -7.20
N SER A 57 2.68 8.49 -7.00
CA SER A 57 1.30 8.01 -6.89
C SER A 57 0.35 8.97 -7.57
N ARG A 58 -0.77 8.42 -8.03
CA ARG A 58 -1.84 9.20 -8.63
C ARG A 58 -3.16 8.58 -8.28
N SER A 59 -4.20 9.40 -8.24
CA SER A 59 -5.53 8.86 -7.97
C SER A 59 -6.02 8.12 -9.20
N GLY A 60 -6.92 7.18 -8.99
CA GLY A 60 -7.51 6.44 -10.08
C GLY A 60 -6.91 5.06 -10.27
N THR A 61 -7.45 4.33 -11.23
CA THR A 61 -7.02 2.97 -11.52
C THR A 61 -6.16 2.94 -12.77
N VAL A 62 -5.41 1.85 -12.93
CA VAL A 62 -4.67 1.59 -14.16
C VAL A 62 -5.15 0.27 -14.73
N ALA A 63 -4.90 0.08 -16.02
CA ALA A 63 -5.42 -1.09 -16.71
C ALA A 63 -4.85 -2.41 -16.23
N GLU A 64 -3.54 -2.44 -16.01
CA GLU A 64 -2.88 -3.70 -15.65
C GLU A 64 -1.85 -3.50 -14.56
N PRO A 65 -2.29 -3.31 -13.33
CA PRO A 65 -1.32 -3.19 -12.25
C PRO A 65 -0.67 -4.54 -11.99
N ALA A 66 0.55 -4.52 -11.46
CA ALA A 66 1.22 -5.76 -11.10
C ALA A 66 0.41 -6.51 -10.06
N PHE A 67 -0.25 -5.78 -9.17
CA PHE A 67 -1.22 -6.36 -8.26
C PHE A 67 -2.15 -5.25 -7.81
N ALA A 68 -3.30 -5.65 -7.32
CA ALA A 68 -4.25 -4.70 -6.73
C ALA A 68 -4.78 -5.29 -5.44
N ILE A 69 -4.93 -4.45 -4.45
CA ILE A 69 -5.52 -4.83 -3.18
C ILE A 69 -6.85 -4.13 -3.09
N VAL A 70 -7.92 -4.89 -3.00
CA VAL A 70 -9.27 -4.38 -3.01
C VAL A 70 -9.89 -4.58 -1.64
N PHE A 71 -10.26 -3.48 -0.99
CA PHE A 71 -10.89 -3.53 0.32
C PHE A 71 -12.40 -3.48 0.15
N LYS A 72 -13.13 -4.16 1.02
CA LYS A 72 -14.58 -4.21 0.87
C LYS A 72 -15.22 -2.82 0.88
N ASP A 73 -14.66 -1.90 1.66
CA ASP A 73 -15.14 -0.51 1.66
C ASP A 73 -14.06 0.40 2.26
N ALA A 74 -14.30 1.70 2.18
CA ALA A 74 -13.31 2.67 2.62
C ALA A 74 -13.03 2.60 4.11
N GLY A 75 -14.06 2.37 4.91
CA GLY A 75 -13.87 2.27 6.36
C GLY A 75 -12.97 1.11 6.73
N TYR A 76 -13.20 -0.03 6.09
CA TYR A 76 -12.38 -1.20 6.36
C TYR A 76 -10.94 -0.98 5.91
N GLY A 77 -10.75 -0.36 4.75
CA GLY A 77 -9.41 -0.07 4.24
C GLY A 77 -8.67 0.86 5.18
N PHE A 78 -9.35 1.90 5.64
CA PHE A 78 -8.74 2.85 6.55
C PHE A 78 -8.32 2.15 7.85
N ALA A 79 -9.20 1.33 8.41
CA ALA A 79 -8.91 0.62 9.66
C ALA A 79 -7.74 -0.36 9.48
N THR A 80 -7.69 -1.04 8.35
CA THR A 80 -6.62 -2.00 8.09
C THR A 80 -5.27 -1.32 8.02
N LEU A 81 -5.19 -0.20 7.33
CA LEU A 81 -3.91 0.49 7.17
C LEU A 81 -3.49 1.22 8.44
N GLN A 82 -4.42 1.40 9.37
CA GLN A 82 -4.11 2.01 10.66
C GLN A 82 -3.89 0.99 11.76
N ALA A 83 -4.06 -0.28 11.45
CA ALA A 83 -3.96 -1.32 12.48
C ALA A 83 -2.56 -1.38 13.05
N LYS A 84 -2.46 -1.73 14.32
CA LYS A 84 -1.16 -1.87 14.95
C LYS A 84 -0.35 -2.97 14.31
N ASN A 85 -0.98 -4.09 14.04
CA ASN A 85 -0.32 -5.19 13.35
C ASN A 85 -0.94 -5.31 11.98
N LYS A 86 -0.35 -4.61 11.03
CA LYS A 86 -0.89 -4.57 9.68
C LYS A 86 -0.87 -5.90 8.97
N GLN A 87 0.17 -6.68 9.22
CA GLN A 87 0.28 -7.98 8.59
C GLN A 87 -0.87 -8.89 9.04
N LEU A 88 -1.15 -8.89 10.33
CA LEU A 88 -2.25 -9.68 10.85
C LEU A 88 -3.60 -9.18 10.31
N ALA A 89 -3.77 -7.87 10.27
CA ALA A 89 -5.00 -7.29 9.75
C ALA A 89 -5.24 -7.68 8.29
N PHE A 90 -4.18 -7.68 7.49
CA PHE A 90 -4.28 -8.10 6.11
C PHE A 90 -4.65 -9.57 6.00
N MET A 91 -4.00 -10.42 6.79
CA MET A 91 -4.29 -11.85 6.74
C MET A 91 -5.72 -12.12 7.16
N GLN A 92 -6.18 -11.45 8.20
CA GLN A 92 -7.53 -11.60 8.68
C GLN A 92 -8.53 -11.17 7.61
N GLY A 93 -8.26 -10.03 6.98
CA GLY A 93 -9.13 -9.52 5.93
C GLY A 93 -9.23 -10.45 4.73
N ILE A 94 -8.11 -11.05 4.36
CA ILE A 94 -8.10 -11.98 3.24
C ILE A 94 -8.91 -13.22 3.61
N GLN A 95 -8.72 -13.72 4.81
CA GLN A 95 -9.44 -14.88 5.29
C GLN A 95 -10.94 -14.64 5.33
N ASP A 96 -11.35 -13.46 5.77
CA ASP A 96 -12.75 -13.09 5.87
C ASP A 96 -13.35 -12.59 4.57
N LYS A 97 -12.53 -12.56 3.52
CA LYS A 97 -12.94 -12.09 2.20
C LYS A 97 -13.33 -10.62 2.17
N HIS A 98 -12.80 -9.86 3.11
CA HIS A 98 -12.97 -8.41 3.12
C HIS A 98 -11.86 -7.73 2.33
N ILE A 99 -10.80 -8.45 2.03
CA ILE A 99 -9.70 -7.97 1.20
C ILE A 99 -9.50 -8.97 0.09
N GLN A 100 -9.51 -8.51 -1.14
CA GLN A 100 -9.27 -9.37 -2.29
C GLN A 100 -8.02 -8.89 -2.98
N ILE A 101 -7.23 -9.83 -3.46
CA ILE A 101 -5.99 -9.52 -4.11
C ILE A 101 -6.00 -10.09 -5.50
N THR A 102 -5.63 -9.26 -6.48
CA THR A 102 -5.47 -9.73 -7.85
C THR A 102 -4.03 -9.47 -8.24
N GLY A 103 -3.53 -10.27 -9.17
CA GLY A 103 -2.17 -10.11 -9.66
C GLY A 103 -1.17 -10.92 -8.87
N ASN A 104 0.05 -10.41 -8.77
CA ASN A 104 1.16 -11.15 -8.21
C ASN A 104 1.17 -11.12 -6.69
N THR A 105 0.84 -12.24 -6.05
CA THR A 105 0.77 -12.30 -4.60
C THR A 105 2.13 -12.15 -3.92
N GLY A 106 3.20 -12.55 -4.60
CA GLY A 106 4.54 -12.36 -4.04
C GLY A 106 4.85 -10.89 -3.86
N LEU A 107 4.39 -10.06 -4.79
CA LEU A 107 4.60 -8.63 -4.69
C LEU A 107 3.75 -8.03 -3.58
N VAL A 108 2.61 -8.64 -3.27
CA VAL A 108 1.79 -8.17 -2.15
C VAL A 108 2.54 -8.36 -0.84
N MET A 109 3.25 -9.45 -0.69
CA MET A 109 4.07 -9.68 0.50
C MET A 109 5.18 -8.65 0.59
N TRP A 110 5.79 -8.34 -0.54
CA TRP A 110 6.80 -7.29 -0.59
C TRP A 110 6.21 -5.95 -0.13
N PHE A 111 5.00 -5.62 -0.60
CA PHE A 111 4.33 -4.38 -0.21
C PHE A 111 4.07 -4.35 1.30
N GLN A 112 3.62 -5.46 1.86
CA GLN A 112 3.39 -5.52 3.29
C GLN A 112 4.67 -5.24 4.07
N GLY A 113 5.78 -5.77 3.56
CA GLY A 113 7.08 -5.51 4.17
C GLY A 113 7.47 -4.05 4.13
N LEU A 114 7.08 -3.34 3.07
CA LEU A 114 7.37 -1.92 2.97
C LEU A 114 6.68 -1.10 4.03
N MET A 115 5.52 -1.54 4.48
CA MET A 115 4.75 -0.77 5.43
C MET A 115 5.51 -0.52 6.72
N LYS A 116 6.39 -1.42 7.09
CA LYS A 116 7.17 -1.26 8.31
C LYS A 116 8.04 0.00 8.29
N TYR A 117 8.52 0.36 7.13
CA TYR A 117 9.42 1.50 7.01
C TYR A 117 8.69 2.84 7.01
N LEU A 118 7.38 2.81 6.85
CA LEU A 118 6.59 4.02 6.76
C LEU A 118 5.99 4.43 8.09
N MET A 119 5.81 3.46 8.98
CA MET A 119 5.20 3.77 10.26
C MET A 119 6.18 4.45 11.17
N PRO A 120 5.74 5.48 11.88
CA PRO A 120 6.62 6.12 12.84
C PRO A 120 6.98 5.11 13.90
N ARG A 121 8.25 5.00 14.23
CA ARG A 121 8.63 4.12 15.23
C ARG A 121 8.21 4.65 16.49
N LYS A 122 7.61 3.86 17.27
CA LYS A 122 7.26 4.29 18.52
C LYS A 122 8.50 4.28 19.25
N LYS A 123 8.81 5.22 19.85
CA LYS A 123 9.98 5.32 20.51
C LYS A 123 9.94 4.44 21.54
N LYS A 124 10.50 3.73 21.78
CA LYS A 124 10.46 2.94 22.66
C LYS A 124 10.92 3.44 23.58
N VAL A 125 10.78 3.69 23.91
CA VAL A 125 11.25 4.32 24.78
C VAL A 125 11.48 3.83 25.52
#